data_358492a2c6327769095f5a6ae0ed1173
#
_entry.id   358492a2c6327769095f5a6ae0ed1173
#
_cell.length_a   1.000
_cell.length_b   1.000
_cell.length_c   1.000
_cell.angle_alpha   90.00
_cell.angle_beta   90.00
_cell.angle_gamma   90.00
#
_symmetry.space_group_name_H-M   'P 1'
#
loop_
_entity.id
_entity.type
_entity.pdbx_description
1 polymer ?
#
loop_
_entity_poly.entity_id
_entity_poly.type
_entity_poly.pdbx_seq_one_letter_code
_entity_poly.pdbx_strand_id
1 'polypeptide(L)'
;MPSKPATDSIRVQNLSRVLTLLHRRGPLSRAQLTRLTGFNRSTVGALTSELSRLGLAYETEPAAAGRAGRPSPLVHPNERVAALAVHPDVDAVTVGLVGLGGKVHRRVRYDAAAVPGVAETLSITRAVVEGMTAELASMDRIVGVGAAVPGLVDSTDGSVRLAPHLGWENEPLAESLSRTLGLPAFAGNDATLGTLAESVFGAGVEQADVVYLNGSASGIGGGVIVGGMPLGGAAGFAGELGHTLVRSDGLACFCGRRGCLETEVNLGGLLEPLGLKHADLEQLEEAMAARRTPGFEAAAARQLDMLAEALVNFVNIFNPSTILLGGFLGVLFSFDPRRLQNAVAHGGIGGLGRQVQIRRAALGADLLLVGAAELAFADLLAAPAAALNSAEQTPQPAAGA
;
A
#
# COMPACT_ATOMS: atom_id res chain seq x y z
N MET A 1 25.18 -29.11 -8.80
CA MET A 1 23.71 -29.04 -8.82
C MET A 1 23.27 -28.98 -10.26
N PRO A 2 22.37 -29.85 -10.76
CA PRO A 2 21.94 -29.78 -12.17
C PRO A 2 21.14 -28.48 -12.37
N SER A 3 21.53 -27.68 -13.35
CA SER A 3 20.81 -26.50 -13.81
C SER A 3 19.41 -26.91 -14.26
N LYS A 4 18.34 -26.31 -13.67
CA LYS A 4 16.97 -26.47 -14.18
C LYS A 4 16.95 -26.13 -15.66
N PRO A 5 16.30 -26.92 -16.51
CA PRO A 5 16.28 -26.66 -17.96
C PRO A 5 15.68 -25.27 -18.22
N ALA A 6 16.25 -24.53 -19.17
CA ALA A 6 15.85 -23.16 -19.55
C ALA A 6 14.34 -23.03 -19.85
N THR A 7 13.71 -24.11 -20.28
CA THR A 7 12.26 -24.20 -20.57
C THR A 7 11.39 -24.02 -19.31
N ASP A 8 11.82 -24.56 -18.15
CA ASP A 8 11.08 -24.40 -16.88
C ASP A 8 11.14 -22.95 -16.37
N SER A 9 12.29 -22.28 -16.55
CA SER A 9 12.46 -20.87 -16.16
C SER A 9 11.54 -19.95 -16.98
N ILE A 10 11.45 -20.15 -18.31
CA ILE A 10 10.57 -19.37 -19.20
C ILE A 10 9.09 -19.60 -18.85
N ARG A 11 8.70 -20.83 -18.54
CA ARG A 11 7.33 -21.17 -18.16
C ARG A 11 6.94 -20.48 -16.85
N VAL A 12 7.81 -20.49 -15.83
CA VAL A 12 7.60 -19.80 -14.56
C VAL A 12 7.40 -18.30 -14.79
N GLN A 13 8.26 -17.67 -15.58
CA GLN A 13 8.16 -16.25 -15.93
C GLN A 13 6.86 -15.91 -16.65
N ASN A 14 6.44 -16.75 -17.60
CA ASN A 14 5.21 -16.53 -18.33
C ASN A 14 3.97 -16.68 -17.44
N LEU A 15 3.97 -17.66 -16.53
CA LEU A 15 2.90 -17.88 -15.55
C LEU A 15 2.81 -16.71 -14.57
N SER A 16 3.95 -16.26 -14.03
CA SER A 16 4.09 -15.06 -13.20
C SER A 16 3.51 -13.83 -13.91
N ARG A 17 3.89 -13.59 -15.16
CA ARG A 17 3.41 -12.44 -15.93
C ARG A 17 1.89 -12.43 -16.10
N VAL A 18 1.28 -13.58 -16.39
CA VAL A 18 -0.18 -13.69 -16.54
C VAL A 18 -0.88 -13.47 -15.19
N LEU A 19 -0.40 -14.12 -14.10
CA LEU A 19 -0.97 -13.95 -12.77
C LEU A 19 -0.85 -12.50 -12.28
N THR A 20 0.32 -11.86 -12.45
CA THR A 20 0.53 -10.46 -12.10
C THR A 20 -0.41 -9.51 -12.85
N LEU A 21 -0.66 -9.77 -14.15
CA LEU A 21 -1.64 -8.97 -14.89
C LEU A 21 -3.05 -9.14 -14.35
N LEU A 22 -3.47 -10.35 -14.03
CA LEU A 22 -4.79 -10.62 -13.43
C LEU A 22 -4.89 -9.99 -12.04
N HIS A 23 -3.85 -10.11 -11.23
CA HIS A 23 -3.79 -9.51 -9.91
C HIS A 23 -3.94 -7.99 -9.95
N ARG A 24 -3.15 -7.32 -10.80
CA ARG A 24 -3.10 -5.85 -10.87
C ARG A 24 -4.25 -5.21 -11.63
N ARG A 25 -4.82 -5.89 -12.62
CA ARG A 25 -5.85 -5.33 -13.51
C ARG A 25 -7.23 -5.93 -13.32
N GLY A 26 -7.36 -6.93 -12.44
CA GLY A 26 -8.59 -7.68 -12.27
C GLY A 26 -8.90 -8.61 -13.44
N PRO A 27 -10.18 -8.92 -13.68
CA PRO A 27 -10.59 -9.84 -14.72
C PRO A 27 -10.21 -9.38 -16.13
N LEU A 28 -9.56 -10.26 -16.91
CA LEU A 28 -9.13 -10.01 -18.28
C LEU A 28 -9.59 -11.15 -19.21
N SER A 29 -10.07 -10.81 -20.40
CA SER A 29 -10.32 -11.84 -21.39
C SER A 29 -9.01 -12.45 -21.92
N ARG A 30 -9.04 -13.73 -22.38
CA ARG A 30 -7.87 -14.36 -23.02
C ARG A 30 -7.35 -13.53 -24.19
N ALA A 31 -8.21 -12.81 -24.92
CA ALA A 31 -7.82 -11.90 -25.99
C ALA A 31 -7.06 -10.65 -25.46
N GLN A 32 -7.45 -10.10 -24.32
CA GLN A 32 -6.71 -9.01 -23.67
C GLN A 32 -5.37 -9.49 -23.15
N LEU A 33 -5.31 -10.67 -22.52
CA LEU A 33 -4.05 -11.30 -22.09
C LEU A 33 -3.09 -11.51 -23.26
N THR A 34 -3.59 -12.00 -24.41
CA THR A 34 -2.80 -12.14 -25.65
C THR A 34 -2.19 -10.80 -26.07
N ARG A 35 -2.95 -9.71 -26.05
CA ARG A 35 -2.43 -8.37 -26.43
C ARG A 35 -1.41 -7.83 -25.43
N LEU A 36 -1.69 -7.99 -24.14
CA LEU A 36 -0.85 -7.41 -23.07
C LEU A 36 0.46 -8.17 -22.89
N THR A 37 0.45 -9.48 -23.10
CA THR A 37 1.66 -10.32 -22.96
C THR A 37 2.45 -10.46 -24.25
N GLY A 38 1.82 -10.30 -25.41
CA GLY A 38 2.40 -10.67 -26.72
C GLY A 38 2.45 -12.18 -26.96
N PHE A 39 1.91 -13.01 -26.07
CA PHE A 39 1.89 -14.45 -26.25
C PHE A 39 0.83 -14.85 -27.28
N ASN A 40 1.04 -15.99 -27.97
CA ASN A 40 0.02 -16.54 -28.85
C ASN A 40 -1.17 -17.11 -28.06
N ARG A 41 -2.31 -17.32 -28.73
CA ARG A 41 -3.57 -17.76 -28.11
C ARG A 41 -3.45 -19.13 -27.42
N SER A 42 -2.68 -20.08 -27.98
CA SER A 42 -2.48 -21.41 -27.39
C SER A 42 -1.67 -21.32 -26.09
N THR A 43 -0.62 -20.48 -26.05
CA THR A 43 0.18 -20.21 -24.84
C THR A 43 -0.67 -19.60 -23.76
N VAL A 44 -1.46 -18.55 -24.06
CA VAL A 44 -2.38 -17.96 -23.09
C VAL A 44 -3.36 -19.00 -22.55
N GLY A 45 -3.95 -19.82 -23.44
CA GLY A 45 -4.86 -20.88 -23.03
C GLY A 45 -4.22 -21.90 -22.08
N ALA A 46 -2.99 -22.33 -22.36
CA ALA A 46 -2.26 -23.26 -21.51
C ALA A 46 -1.94 -22.64 -20.13
N LEU A 47 -1.48 -21.38 -20.10
CA LEU A 47 -1.14 -20.66 -18.85
C LEU A 47 -2.38 -20.40 -17.99
N THR A 48 -3.51 -19.96 -18.59
CA THR A 48 -4.75 -19.74 -17.83
C THR A 48 -5.32 -21.04 -17.27
N SER A 49 -5.26 -22.14 -18.04
CA SER A 49 -5.67 -23.47 -17.57
C SER A 49 -4.78 -23.97 -16.43
N GLU A 50 -3.48 -23.67 -16.47
CA GLU A 50 -2.56 -23.99 -15.38
C GLU A 50 -2.84 -23.18 -14.13
N LEU A 51 -3.04 -21.85 -14.23
CA LEU A 51 -3.43 -21.01 -13.09
C LEU A 51 -4.75 -21.49 -12.47
N SER A 52 -5.71 -21.92 -13.28
CA SER A 52 -6.96 -22.49 -12.77
C SER A 52 -6.74 -23.82 -12.04
N ARG A 53 -5.88 -24.70 -12.56
CA ARG A 53 -5.51 -25.95 -11.89
C ARG A 53 -4.78 -25.71 -10.55
N LEU A 54 -4.00 -24.63 -10.46
CA LEU A 54 -3.32 -24.20 -9.23
C LEU A 54 -4.28 -23.49 -8.25
N GLY A 55 -5.54 -23.23 -8.64
CA GLY A 55 -6.50 -22.50 -7.83
C GLY A 55 -6.23 -21.00 -7.75
N LEU A 56 -5.35 -20.43 -8.60
CA LEU A 56 -4.96 -19.02 -8.59
C LEU A 56 -5.82 -18.13 -9.49
N ALA A 57 -6.55 -18.73 -10.41
CA ALA A 57 -7.48 -18.04 -11.30
C ALA A 57 -8.67 -18.95 -11.60
N TYR A 58 -9.75 -18.37 -12.11
CA TYR A 58 -10.89 -19.10 -12.66
C TYR A 58 -11.45 -18.40 -13.89
N GLU A 59 -12.16 -19.14 -14.73
CA GLU A 59 -12.72 -18.61 -15.95
C GLU A 59 -14.25 -18.55 -15.87
N THR A 60 -14.82 -17.50 -16.44
CA THR A 60 -16.25 -17.36 -16.63
C THR A 60 -16.56 -17.16 -18.12
N GLU A 61 -17.73 -17.64 -18.54
CA GLU A 61 -18.21 -17.26 -19.86
C GLU A 61 -18.55 -15.77 -19.90
N PRO A 62 -18.18 -15.06 -20.98
CA PRO A 62 -18.52 -13.65 -21.11
C PRO A 62 -20.05 -13.50 -21.19
N ALA A 63 -20.59 -12.44 -20.52
CA ALA A 63 -21.99 -12.08 -20.72
C ALA A 63 -22.27 -11.89 -22.22
N ALA A 64 -23.36 -12.46 -22.69
CA ALA A 64 -23.77 -12.42 -24.09
C ALA A 64 -23.97 -10.95 -24.54
N ALA A 65 -22.91 -10.35 -25.08
CA ALA A 65 -22.97 -9.04 -25.70
C ALA A 65 -23.01 -9.27 -27.21
N GLY A 66 -24.06 -8.82 -27.88
CA GLY A 66 -24.43 -9.01 -29.28
C GLY A 66 -23.41 -8.55 -30.33
N ARG A 67 -22.15 -9.00 -30.24
CA ARG A 67 -21.11 -8.80 -31.24
C ARG A 67 -20.84 -10.11 -31.99
N ALA A 68 -20.68 -10.04 -33.32
CA ALA A 68 -20.32 -11.16 -34.16
C ALA A 68 -18.99 -11.78 -33.73
N GLY A 69 -19.00 -13.10 -33.40
CA GLY A 69 -17.86 -13.91 -33.00
C GLY A 69 -18.09 -14.58 -31.62
N ARG A 70 -17.50 -15.77 -31.41
CA ARG A 70 -17.56 -16.43 -30.10
C ARG A 70 -16.83 -15.59 -29.06
N PRO A 71 -17.51 -15.12 -27.99
CA PRO A 71 -16.86 -14.29 -26.97
C PRO A 71 -15.71 -15.05 -26.30
N SER A 72 -14.61 -14.34 -26.00
CA SER A 72 -13.43 -14.91 -25.33
C SER A 72 -13.70 -15.07 -23.85
N PRO A 73 -13.42 -16.22 -23.19
CA PRO A 73 -13.57 -16.39 -21.76
C PRO A 73 -12.89 -15.29 -20.97
N LEU A 74 -13.51 -14.89 -19.86
CA LEU A 74 -12.97 -13.94 -18.91
C LEU A 74 -12.24 -14.69 -17.80
N VAL A 75 -10.98 -14.34 -17.57
CA VAL A 75 -10.12 -14.96 -16.57
C VAL A 75 -10.07 -14.01 -15.37
N HIS A 76 -10.41 -14.51 -14.19
CA HIS A 76 -10.44 -13.78 -12.94
C HIS A 76 -9.27 -14.21 -12.04
N PRO A 77 -8.60 -13.32 -11.30
CA PRO A 77 -7.79 -13.76 -10.18
C PRO A 77 -8.69 -14.41 -9.13
N ASN A 78 -8.20 -15.43 -8.44
CA ASN A 78 -8.97 -16.05 -7.36
C ASN A 78 -8.80 -15.25 -6.07
N GLU A 79 -9.76 -14.38 -5.77
CA GLU A 79 -9.77 -13.55 -4.56
C GLU A 79 -9.83 -14.35 -3.24
N ARG A 80 -10.14 -15.66 -3.31
CA ARG A 80 -10.12 -16.56 -2.14
C ARG A 80 -8.72 -17.09 -1.81
N VAL A 81 -7.73 -16.79 -2.65
CA VAL A 81 -6.31 -16.86 -2.28
C VAL A 81 -5.95 -15.53 -1.65
N ALA A 82 -5.73 -15.51 -0.35
CA ALA A 82 -5.65 -14.28 0.44
C ALA A 82 -4.38 -14.23 1.30
N ALA A 83 -4.06 -13.03 1.78
CA ALA A 83 -3.03 -12.76 2.76
C ALA A 83 -3.65 -12.05 3.98
N LEU A 84 -3.08 -12.30 5.15
CA LEU A 84 -3.31 -11.46 6.33
C LEU A 84 -2.49 -10.18 6.20
N ALA A 85 -3.04 -9.09 6.66
CA ALA A 85 -2.38 -7.79 6.67
C ALA A 85 -2.49 -7.17 8.06
N VAL A 86 -1.39 -6.60 8.56
CA VAL A 86 -1.30 -6.01 9.90
C VAL A 86 -0.73 -4.60 9.78
N HIS A 87 -1.36 -3.65 10.43
CA HIS A 87 -0.86 -2.28 10.54
C HIS A 87 -0.97 -1.80 11.98
N PRO A 88 0.15 -1.77 12.73
CA PRO A 88 0.23 -1.09 14.02
C PRO A 88 0.35 0.41 13.81
N ASP A 89 -0.40 1.20 14.58
CA ASP A 89 -0.28 2.65 14.66
C ASP A 89 -0.28 3.07 16.15
N VAL A 90 -0.10 4.36 16.43
CA VAL A 90 0.02 4.92 17.78
C VAL A 90 -1.24 4.76 18.62
N ASP A 91 -2.39 4.63 18.00
CA ASP A 91 -3.71 4.57 18.63
C ASP A 91 -4.49 3.28 18.33
N ALA A 92 -3.94 2.39 17.48
CA ALA A 92 -4.65 1.19 17.07
C ALA A 92 -3.73 0.11 16.47
N VAL A 93 -4.26 -1.12 16.40
CA VAL A 93 -3.77 -2.17 15.51
C VAL A 93 -4.88 -2.54 14.54
N THR A 94 -4.60 -2.40 13.25
CA THR A 94 -5.55 -2.81 12.20
C THR A 94 -5.10 -4.14 11.59
N VAL A 95 -6.03 -5.10 11.52
CA VAL A 95 -5.79 -6.41 10.91
C VAL A 95 -6.82 -6.62 9.80
N GLY A 96 -6.35 -7.13 8.66
CA GLY A 96 -7.20 -7.38 7.51
C GLY A 96 -6.93 -8.69 6.82
N LEU A 97 -7.90 -9.09 6.00
CA LEU A 97 -7.82 -10.23 5.09
C LEU A 97 -8.00 -9.69 3.67
N VAL A 98 -6.96 -9.84 2.84
CA VAL A 98 -6.89 -9.26 1.50
C VAL A 98 -6.66 -10.37 0.48
N GLY A 99 -7.53 -10.46 -0.52
CA GLY A 99 -7.46 -11.43 -1.61
C GLY A 99 -6.60 -10.98 -2.78
N LEU A 100 -6.21 -11.94 -3.63
CA LEU A 100 -5.63 -11.64 -4.94
C LEU A 100 -6.53 -10.64 -5.70
N GLY A 101 -5.93 -9.62 -6.31
CA GLY A 101 -6.66 -8.50 -6.92
C GLY A 101 -6.90 -7.34 -5.95
N GLY A 102 -6.32 -7.37 -4.75
CA GLY A 102 -6.37 -6.26 -3.78
C GLY A 102 -7.71 -6.11 -3.05
N LYS A 103 -8.61 -7.09 -3.13
CA LYS A 103 -9.92 -7.03 -2.48
C LYS A 103 -9.80 -7.26 -0.98
N VAL A 104 -10.20 -6.28 -0.19
CA VAL A 104 -10.28 -6.42 1.27
C VAL A 104 -11.59 -7.15 1.63
N HIS A 105 -11.49 -8.38 2.13
CA HIS A 105 -12.61 -9.20 2.58
C HIS A 105 -13.05 -8.83 3.99
N ARG A 106 -12.09 -8.50 4.86
CA ARG A 106 -12.33 -8.10 6.24
C ARG A 106 -11.30 -7.09 6.68
N ARG A 107 -11.74 -6.09 7.44
CA ARG A 107 -10.90 -5.14 8.18
C ARG A 107 -11.43 -5.05 9.60
N VAL A 108 -10.55 -5.21 10.57
CA VAL A 108 -10.81 -5.00 12.00
C VAL A 108 -9.79 -4.01 12.52
N ARG A 109 -10.26 -2.88 13.03
CA ARG A 109 -9.44 -1.92 13.77
C ARG A 109 -9.68 -2.16 15.25
N TYR A 110 -8.62 -2.40 15.99
CA TYR A 110 -8.61 -2.48 17.43
C TYR A 110 -7.99 -1.21 17.99
N ASP A 111 -8.80 -0.37 18.64
CA ASP A 111 -8.34 0.88 19.25
C ASP A 111 -7.55 0.56 20.52
N ALA A 112 -6.30 1.05 20.60
CA ALA A 112 -5.40 0.83 21.72
C ALA A 112 -5.52 1.99 22.73
N ALA A 113 -5.54 1.67 24.03
CA ALA A 113 -5.60 2.68 25.09
C ALA A 113 -4.27 3.46 25.27
N ALA A 114 -3.17 2.88 24.80
CA ALA A 114 -1.84 3.46 24.76
C ALA A 114 -1.12 2.95 23.50
N VAL A 115 0.02 3.56 23.16
CA VAL A 115 0.85 3.12 22.04
C VAL A 115 1.20 1.64 22.19
N PRO A 116 0.77 0.75 21.25
CA PRO A 116 0.95 -0.68 21.42
C PRO A 116 2.41 -1.09 21.23
N GLY A 117 2.96 -1.84 22.18
CA GLY A 117 4.25 -2.51 22.04
C GLY A 117 4.15 -3.71 21.10
N VAL A 118 5.30 -4.29 20.70
CA VAL A 118 5.33 -5.46 19.80
C VAL A 118 4.55 -6.64 20.37
N ALA A 119 4.73 -6.98 21.64
CA ALA A 119 4.02 -8.08 22.29
C ALA A 119 2.50 -7.89 22.32
N GLU A 120 2.03 -6.68 22.55
CA GLU A 120 0.62 -6.33 22.50
C GLU A 120 0.07 -6.41 21.08
N THR A 121 0.80 -5.86 20.10
CA THR A 121 0.46 -5.96 18.68
C THR A 121 0.29 -7.41 18.22
N LEU A 122 1.21 -8.30 18.62
CA LEU A 122 1.13 -9.74 18.31
C LEU A 122 -0.10 -10.39 18.97
N SER A 123 -0.39 -10.04 20.22
CA SER A 123 -1.53 -10.57 20.98
C SER A 123 -2.86 -10.13 20.37
N ILE A 124 -3.00 -8.84 20.02
CA ILE A 124 -4.17 -8.29 19.33
C ILE A 124 -4.33 -8.96 17.96
N THR A 125 -3.24 -9.04 17.19
CA THR A 125 -3.27 -9.66 15.85
C THR A 125 -3.77 -11.10 15.94
N ARG A 126 -3.25 -11.91 16.87
CA ARG A 126 -3.69 -13.29 17.08
C ARG A 126 -5.17 -13.36 17.46
N ALA A 127 -5.60 -12.56 18.43
CA ALA A 127 -7.00 -12.56 18.88
C ALA A 127 -7.97 -12.17 17.75
N VAL A 128 -7.60 -11.17 16.93
CA VAL A 128 -8.42 -10.76 15.77
C VAL A 128 -8.48 -11.87 14.73
N VAL A 129 -7.35 -12.51 14.40
CA VAL A 129 -7.30 -13.61 13.43
C VAL A 129 -8.10 -14.82 13.91
N GLU A 130 -7.99 -15.18 15.19
CA GLU A 130 -8.82 -16.24 15.82
C GLU A 130 -10.34 -15.89 15.75
N GLY A 131 -10.70 -14.61 15.82
CA GLY A 131 -12.07 -14.14 15.66
C GLY A 131 -12.59 -14.16 14.22
N MET A 132 -11.73 -14.22 13.20
CA MET A 132 -12.10 -14.25 11.77
C MET A 132 -12.37 -15.68 11.24
N THR A 133 -12.85 -16.60 12.07
CA THR A 133 -13.01 -18.03 11.71
C THR A 133 -13.85 -18.23 10.46
N ALA A 134 -14.97 -17.51 10.32
CA ALA A 134 -15.88 -17.65 9.18
C ALA A 134 -15.26 -17.14 7.88
N GLU A 135 -14.59 -15.98 7.94
CA GLU A 135 -13.88 -15.39 6.80
C GLU A 135 -12.72 -16.29 6.34
N LEU A 136 -11.90 -16.76 7.28
CA LEU A 136 -10.79 -17.66 6.98
C LEU A 136 -11.25 -19.00 6.40
N ALA A 137 -12.33 -19.58 6.92
CA ALA A 137 -12.92 -20.81 6.39
C ALA A 137 -13.49 -20.65 4.97
N SER A 138 -13.80 -19.43 4.55
CA SER A 138 -14.26 -19.12 3.19
C SER A 138 -13.13 -18.95 2.18
N MET A 139 -11.88 -18.87 2.63
CA MET A 139 -10.71 -18.76 1.76
C MET A 139 -10.23 -20.14 1.29
N ASP A 140 -9.73 -20.18 0.06
CA ASP A 140 -9.09 -21.40 -0.45
C ASP A 140 -7.69 -21.56 0.12
N ARG A 141 -7.02 -20.43 0.41
CA ARG A 141 -5.65 -20.41 0.95
C ARG A 141 -5.30 -19.07 1.57
N ILE A 142 -4.53 -19.10 2.67
CA ILE A 142 -3.80 -17.95 3.20
C ILE A 142 -2.31 -18.14 2.89
N VAL A 143 -1.73 -17.21 2.13
CA VAL A 143 -0.35 -17.35 1.62
C VAL A 143 0.70 -16.83 2.56
N GLY A 144 0.32 -15.96 3.50
CA GLY A 144 1.23 -15.37 4.47
C GLY A 144 0.64 -14.16 5.18
N VAL A 145 1.49 -13.45 5.90
CA VAL A 145 1.18 -12.23 6.65
C VAL A 145 2.10 -11.10 6.19
N GLY A 146 1.54 -9.96 5.84
CA GLY A 146 2.31 -8.73 5.64
C GLY A 146 2.06 -7.75 6.79
N ALA A 147 3.08 -6.99 7.20
CA ALA A 147 2.95 -5.90 8.16
C ALA A 147 3.42 -4.58 7.57
N ALA A 148 2.58 -3.54 7.65
CA ALA A 148 2.93 -2.16 7.28
C ALA A 148 3.21 -1.38 8.57
N VAL A 149 4.45 -0.93 8.76
CA VAL A 149 4.92 -0.32 10.02
C VAL A 149 5.37 1.12 9.79
N PRO A 150 4.93 2.09 10.62
CA PRO A 150 5.41 3.48 10.55
C PRO A 150 6.82 3.58 11.13
N GLY A 151 7.84 3.37 10.29
CA GLY A 151 9.24 3.39 10.71
C GLY A 151 10.20 2.77 9.70
N LEU A 152 11.48 2.70 10.06
CA LEU A 152 12.53 2.10 9.25
C LEU A 152 12.49 0.57 9.40
N VAL A 153 12.12 -0.13 8.35
CA VAL A 153 12.03 -1.59 8.31
C VAL A 153 13.05 -2.15 7.31
N ASP A 154 13.86 -3.08 7.75
CA ASP A 154 14.83 -3.76 6.90
C ASP A 154 14.07 -4.69 5.92
N SER A 155 14.20 -4.43 4.64
CA SER A 155 13.49 -5.19 3.60
C SER A 155 14.01 -6.62 3.40
N THR A 156 15.15 -6.98 4.01
CA THR A 156 15.78 -8.30 3.85
C THR A 156 15.23 -9.33 4.84
N ASP A 157 14.94 -8.91 6.07
CA ASP A 157 14.49 -9.80 7.14
C ASP A 157 13.18 -9.35 7.82
N GLY A 158 12.65 -8.19 7.45
CA GLY A 158 11.43 -7.62 8.03
C GLY A 158 11.58 -7.19 9.49
N SER A 159 12.81 -6.92 9.95
CA SER A 159 13.06 -6.34 11.26
C SER A 159 12.80 -4.84 11.27
N VAL A 160 12.15 -4.35 12.31
CA VAL A 160 11.95 -2.91 12.55
C VAL A 160 13.21 -2.36 13.19
N ARG A 161 13.99 -1.57 12.44
CA ARG A 161 15.19 -0.93 12.97
C ARG A 161 14.85 0.20 13.94
N LEU A 162 13.85 1.00 13.58
CA LEU A 162 13.40 2.12 14.39
C LEU A 162 11.97 2.52 13.99
N ALA A 163 11.05 2.52 14.93
CA ALA A 163 9.72 3.10 14.77
C ALA A 163 9.48 4.07 15.95
N PRO A 164 9.89 5.36 15.81
CA PRO A 164 9.97 6.28 16.93
C PRO A 164 8.64 6.51 17.63
N HIS A 165 7.56 6.61 16.86
CA HIS A 165 6.22 6.87 17.38
C HIS A 165 5.61 5.66 18.10
N LEU A 166 6.07 4.42 17.78
CA LEU A 166 5.69 3.19 18.47
C LEU A 166 6.64 2.84 19.63
N GLY A 167 7.77 3.54 19.73
CA GLY A 167 8.82 3.20 20.70
C GLY A 167 9.52 1.87 20.43
N TRP A 168 9.50 1.39 19.16
CA TRP A 168 10.12 0.13 18.78
C TRP A 168 11.53 0.36 18.24
N GLU A 169 12.47 -0.49 18.67
CA GLU A 169 13.85 -0.46 18.24
C GLU A 169 14.42 -1.87 18.12
N ASN A 170 15.00 -2.20 16.96
CA ASN A 170 15.61 -3.49 16.65
C ASN A 170 14.69 -4.71 16.92
N GLU A 171 13.40 -4.60 16.53
CA GLU A 171 12.39 -5.63 16.78
C GLU A 171 12.29 -6.61 15.60
N PRO A 172 12.43 -7.95 15.81
CA PRO A 172 12.31 -8.96 14.76
C PRO A 172 10.84 -9.25 14.44
N LEU A 173 10.12 -8.27 13.89
CA LEU A 173 8.66 -8.30 13.75
C LEU A 173 8.18 -9.42 12.83
N ALA A 174 8.79 -9.60 11.66
CA ALA A 174 8.38 -10.63 10.71
C ALA A 174 8.54 -12.03 11.30
N GLU A 175 9.69 -12.31 11.96
CA GLU A 175 9.91 -13.59 12.67
C GLU A 175 8.87 -13.81 13.77
N SER A 176 8.57 -12.77 14.55
CA SER A 176 7.60 -12.85 15.67
C SER A 176 6.18 -13.06 15.17
N LEU A 177 5.76 -12.41 14.08
CA LEU A 177 4.47 -12.67 13.42
C LEU A 177 4.40 -14.09 12.87
N SER A 178 5.47 -14.56 12.23
CA SER A 178 5.53 -15.91 11.68
C SER A 178 5.36 -16.97 12.77
N ARG A 179 6.05 -16.81 13.91
CA ARG A 179 5.90 -17.72 15.08
C ARG A 179 4.48 -17.65 15.67
N THR A 180 3.89 -16.45 15.73
CA THR A 180 2.57 -16.24 16.36
C THR A 180 1.45 -16.85 15.56
N LEU A 181 1.52 -16.77 14.21
CA LEU A 181 0.43 -17.16 13.32
C LEU A 181 0.71 -18.46 12.55
N GLY A 182 1.93 -19.00 12.62
CA GLY A 182 2.32 -20.22 11.88
C GLY A 182 2.34 -20.04 10.35
N LEU A 183 2.49 -18.80 9.87
CA LEU A 183 2.49 -18.44 8.46
C LEU A 183 3.78 -17.72 8.08
N PRO A 184 4.25 -17.78 6.83
CA PRO A 184 5.30 -16.87 6.35
C PRO A 184 4.90 -15.42 6.60
N ALA A 185 5.80 -14.61 7.17
CA ALA A 185 5.50 -13.23 7.49
C ALA A 185 6.59 -12.28 6.97
N PHE A 186 6.16 -11.09 6.60
CA PHE A 186 6.97 -10.03 6.00
C PHE A 186 6.59 -8.70 6.65
N ALA A 187 7.54 -7.77 6.71
CA ALA A 187 7.24 -6.41 7.17
C ALA A 187 7.94 -5.39 6.26
N GLY A 188 7.34 -4.22 6.16
CA GLY A 188 7.86 -3.11 5.38
C GLY A 188 7.37 -1.76 5.91
N ASN A 189 8.02 -0.68 5.44
CA ASN A 189 7.61 0.66 5.79
C ASN A 189 6.21 0.98 5.22
N ASP A 190 5.33 1.55 6.04
CA ASP A 190 3.93 1.84 5.71
C ASP A 190 3.77 2.78 4.50
N ALA A 191 4.57 3.85 4.42
CA ALA A 191 4.49 4.81 3.33
C ALA A 191 4.98 4.22 1.99
N THR A 192 6.03 3.38 2.03
CA THR A 192 6.50 2.64 0.86
C THR A 192 5.42 1.67 0.36
N LEU A 193 4.80 0.93 1.28
CA LEU A 193 3.73 -0.02 0.96
C LEU A 193 2.45 0.69 0.48
N GLY A 194 2.11 1.84 1.07
CA GLY A 194 1.03 2.70 0.60
C GLY A 194 1.27 3.23 -0.82
N THR A 195 2.51 3.60 -1.12
CA THR A 195 2.92 4.02 -2.46
C THR A 195 2.71 2.90 -3.49
N LEU A 196 3.14 1.68 -3.14
CA LEU A 196 2.94 0.50 -3.97
C LEU A 196 1.44 0.21 -4.19
N ALA A 197 0.65 0.21 -3.12
CA ALA A 197 -0.79 -0.05 -3.20
C ALA A 197 -1.52 0.96 -4.10
N GLU A 198 -1.27 2.26 -3.92
CA GLU A 198 -1.86 3.30 -4.77
C GLU A 198 -1.41 3.21 -6.23
N SER A 199 -0.18 2.78 -6.50
CA SER A 199 0.32 2.62 -7.86
C SER A 199 -0.28 1.41 -8.58
N VAL A 200 -0.68 0.39 -7.83
CA VAL A 200 -1.23 -0.86 -8.38
C VAL A 200 -2.76 -0.85 -8.44
N PHE A 201 -3.43 -0.34 -7.41
CA PHE A 201 -4.88 -0.45 -7.23
C PHE A 201 -5.60 0.90 -7.04
N GLY A 202 -4.87 1.99 -6.87
CA GLY A 202 -5.42 3.29 -6.52
C GLY A 202 -5.28 4.36 -7.61
N ALA A 203 -5.10 5.61 -7.17
CA ALA A 203 -5.03 6.78 -8.05
C ALA A 203 -3.75 6.86 -8.90
N GLY A 204 -2.74 6.01 -8.61
CA GLY A 204 -1.48 5.90 -9.34
C GLY A 204 -1.46 4.84 -10.44
N VAL A 205 -2.56 4.14 -10.69
CA VAL A 205 -2.64 3.11 -11.73
C VAL A 205 -2.26 3.70 -13.09
N GLU A 206 -1.40 2.98 -13.84
CA GLU A 206 -0.86 3.37 -15.15
C GLU A 206 0.09 4.59 -15.13
N GLN A 207 0.48 5.10 -13.94
CA GLN A 207 1.48 6.15 -13.80
C GLN A 207 2.87 5.53 -13.55
N ALA A 208 3.86 5.92 -14.36
CA ALA A 208 5.22 5.40 -14.23
C ALA A 208 6.07 6.22 -13.23
N ASP A 209 5.73 7.50 -13.06
CA ASP A 209 6.50 8.44 -12.24
C ASP A 209 5.55 9.12 -11.24
N VAL A 210 5.61 8.66 -9.99
CA VAL A 210 4.68 9.03 -8.91
C VAL A 210 5.45 9.46 -7.68
N VAL A 211 5.05 10.56 -7.06
CA VAL A 211 5.36 10.88 -5.67
C VAL A 211 4.10 10.68 -4.85
N TYR A 212 4.18 9.89 -3.80
CA TYR A 212 3.11 9.67 -2.84
C TYR A 212 3.48 10.24 -1.48
N LEU A 213 2.55 10.93 -0.83
CA LEU A 213 2.67 11.39 0.55
C LEU A 213 1.44 10.94 1.34
N ASN A 214 1.67 10.36 2.51
CA ASN A 214 0.63 9.96 3.46
C ASN A 214 0.73 10.79 4.74
N GLY A 215 -0.31 11.55 5.05
CA GLY A 215 -0.44 12.21 6.34
C GLY A 215 -1.23 11.38 7.33
N SER A 216 -0.61 10.98 8.44
CA SER A 216 -1.22 10.23 9.53
C SER A 216 -1.09 10.96 10.87
N ALA A 217 -1.59 10.37 11.94
CA ALA A 217 -1.41 10.89 13.30
C ALA A 217 0.06 10.86 13.75
N SER A 218 0.84 9.91 13.22
CA SER A 218 2.27 9.72 13.51
C SER A 218 3.20 10.62 12.69
N GLY A 219 2.71 11.33 11.65
CA GLY A 219 3.54 12.21 10.82
C GLY A 219 3.23 12.12 9.34
N ILE A 220 4.21 12.49 8.50
CA ILE A 220 4.12 12.39 7.05
C ILE A 220 5.16 11.39 6.54
N GLY A 221 4.68 10.26 6.04
CA GLY A 221 5.46 9.32 5.26
C GLY A 221 5.34 9.58 3.76
N GLY A 222 6.24 9.02 2.97
CA GLY A 222 6.18 9.14 1.52
C GLY A 222 6.88 8.01 0.79
N GLY A 223 6.68 7.98 -0.53
CA GLY A 223 7.39 7.08 -1.42
C GLY A 223 7.41 7.63 -2.84
N VAL A 224 8.33 7.12 -3.61
CA VAL A 224 8.56 7.58 -5.00
C VAL A 224 8.63 6.38 -5.93
N ILE A 225 7.98 6.48 -7.07
CA ILE A 225 8.09 5.54 -8.18
C ILE A 225 8.70 6.30 -9.36
N VAL A 226 9.75 5.74 -9.95
CA VAL A 226 10.42 6.29 -11.13
C VAL A 226 10.50 5.19 -12.18
N GLY A 227 10.00 5.46 -13.39
CA GLY A 227 9.98 4.47 -14.47
C GLY A 227 9.19 3.19 -14.11
N GLY A 228 8.18 3.29 -13.26
CA GLY A 228 7.37 2.15 -12.78
C GLY A 228 8.03 1.32 -11.66
N MET A 229 9.19 1.74 -11.15
CA MET A 229 9.92 1.04 -10.09
C MET A 229 9.97 1.88 -8.80
N PRO A 230 9.65 1.30 -7.63
CA PRO A 230 9.81 1.98 -6.36
C PRO A 230 11.27 2.38 -6.10
N LEU A 231 11.48 3.58 -5.59
CA LEU A 231 12.79 4.08 -5.17
C LEU A 231 13.13 3.51 -3.79
N GLY A 232 13.98 2.47 -3.74
CA GLY A 232 14.35 1.82 -2.47
C GLY A 232 15.56 2.44 -1.77
N GLY A 233 16.50 3.01 -2.52
CA GLY A 233 17.79 3.44 -1.97
C GLY A 233 18.72 2.26 -1.61
N ALA A 234 19.85 2.54 -0.97
CA ALA A 234 20.88 1.55 -0.68
C ALA A 234 20.46 0.46 0.34
N ALA A 235 19.60 0.83 1.28
CA ALA A 235 19.15 -0.06 2.37
C ALA A 235 17.60 -0.19 2.45
N GLY A 236 16.88 0.24 1.42
CA GLY A 236 15.42 0.22 1.42
C GLY A 236 14.77 1.42 2.14
N PHE A 237 15.55 2.40 2.59
CA PHE A 237 15.07 3.55 3.39
C PHE A 237 14.91 4.84 2.59
N ALA A 238 14.79 4.78 1.26
CA ALA A 238 14.46 5.97 0.47
C ALA A 238 12.99 6.36 0.66
N GLY A 239 12.69 7.65 0.55
CA GLY A 239 11.31 8.11 0.61
C GLY A 239 10.92 8.79 1.93
N GLU A 240 11.87 9.10 2.80
CA GLU A 240 11.66 9.88 4.04
C GLU A 240 11.31 11.35 3.73
N LEU A 241 10.26 11.54 2.92
CA LEU A 241 9.85 12.82 2.35
C LEU A 241 9.29 13.78 3.40
N GLY A 242 8.71 13.25 4.50
CA GLY A 242 8.25 14.03 5.64
C GLY A 242 9.36 14.81 6.34
N HIS A 243 10.62 14.35 6.20
CA HIS A 243 11.78 15.05 6.75
C HIS A 243 12.42 16.08 5.80
N THR A 244 11.76 16.40 4.67
CA THR A 244 12.19 17.49 3.80
C THR A 244 12.08 18.81 4.52
N LEU A 245 13.16 19.61 4.49
CA LEU A 245 13.20 20.94 5.09
C LEU A 245 12.31 21.89 4.27
N VAL A 246 11.25 22.43 4.90
CA VAL A 246 10.36 23.42 4.29
C VAL A 246 10.48 24.78 4.97
N ARG A 247 11.08 24.81 6.16
CA ARG A 247 11.25 26.05 6.92
C ARG A 247 12.52 26.01 7.78
N SER A 248 13.50 26.89 7.53
CA SER A 248 14.80 26.87 8.19
C SER A 248 14.74 27.19 9.71
N ASP A 249 13.77 28.01 10.12
CA ASP A 249 13.54 28.43 11.51
C ASP A 249 12.31 27.73 12.14
N GLY A 250 11.90 26.58 11.57
CA GLY A 250 10.68 25.89 11.94
C GLY A 250 10.75 25.09 13.25
N LEU A 251 9.72 24.26 13.48
CA LEU A 251 9.57 23.45 14.67
C LEU A 251 10.64 22.36 14.77
N ALA A 252 11.01 21.96 15.99
CA ALA A 252 11.94 20.85 16.20
C ALA A 252 11.30 19.52 15.75
N CYS A 253 12.05 18.72 15.00
CA CYS A 253 11.65 17.38 14.58
C CYS A 253 12.43 16.33 15.38
N PHE A 254 11.83 15.16 15.61
CA PHE A 254 12.47 14.05 16.30
C PHE A 254 13.74 13.54 15.58
N CYS A 255 13.85 13.76 14.25
CA CYS A 255 15.06 13.41 13.48
C CYS A 255 16.29 14.27 13.84
N GLY A 256 16.19 15.20 14.79
CA GLY A 256 17.24 16.13 15.22
C GLY A 256 17.32 17.43 14.40
N ARG A 257 16.54 17.58 13.33
CA ARG A 257 16.45 18.80 12.50
C ARG A 257 15.32 19.70 12.96
N ARG A 258 15.19 20.86 12.31
CA ARG A 258 14.08 21.80 12.52
C ARG A 258 13.42 22.09 11.17
N GLY A 259 12.09 22.30 11.17
CA GLY A 259 11.33 22.70 10.00
C GLY A 259 11.15 21.63 8.95
N CYS A 260 11.09 20.36 9.37
CA CYS A 260 10.68 19.26 8.50
C CYS A 260 9.22 19.42 8.09
N LEU A 261 8.86 18.93 6.91
CA LEU A 261 7.48 18.98 6.40
C LEU A 261 6.47 18.46 7.42
N GLU A 262 6.72 17.31 8.04
CA GLU A 262 5.82 16.69 9.01
C GLU A 262 5.58 17.50 10.29
N THR A 263 6.52 18.38 10.66
CA THR A 263 6.35 19.25 11.82
C THR A 263 5.58 20.53 11.47
N GLU A 264 5.74 21.03 10.26
CA GLU A 264 5.07 22.27 9.78
C GLU A 264 3.66 21.97 9.22
N VAL A 265 3.44 20.76 8.73
CA VAL A 265 2.17 20.24 8.20
C VAL A 265 1.78 19.02 9.00
N ASN A 266 0.78 19.11 9.88
CA ASN A 266 0.40 18.04 10.78
C ASN A 266 -1.10 18.06 11.10
N LEU A 267 -1.64 16.90 11.47
CA LEU A 267 -3.06 16.73 11.79
C LEU A 267 -3.48 17.60 12.99
N GLY A 268 -2.66 17.68 14.03
CA GLY A 268 -2.97 18.46 15.24
C GLY A 268 -3.22 19.93 14.94
N GLY A 269 -2.44 20.53 14.04
CA GLY A 269 -2.59 21.91 13.60
C GLY A 269 -3.87 22.20 12.80
N LEU A 270 -4.56 21.14 12.30
CA LEU A 270 -5.89 21.24 11.71
C LEU A 270 -6.99 21.00 12.75
N LEU A 271 -6.80 20.05 13.67
CA LEU A 271 -7.78 19.71 14.69
C LEU A 271 -7.98 20.80 15.74
N GLU A 272 -6.90 21.42 16.18
CA GLU A 272 -6.93 22.45 17.24
C GLU A 272 -7.89 23.62 16.90
N PRO A 273 -7.80 24.27 15.72
CA PRO A 273 -8.73 25.35 15.36
C PRO A 273 -10.18 24.88 15.15
N LEU A 274 -10.40 23.58 14.92
CA LEU A 274 -11.72 22.97 14.82
C LEU A 274 -12.30 22.59 16.19
N GLY A 275 -11.50 22.71 17.27
CA GLY A 275 -11.88 22.29 18.62
C GLY A 275 -11.99 20.78 18.80
N LEU A 276 -11.25 20.01 18.01
CA LEU A 276 -11.21 18.56 18.04
C LEU A 276 -9.91 18.07 18.66
N LYS A 277 -9.97 16.97 19.41
CA LYS A 277 -8.78 16.28 19.94
C LYS A 277 -8.35 15.13 19.02
N HIS A 278 -9.31 14.43 18.48
CA HIS A 278 -9.14 13.29 17.55
C HIS A 278 -10.21 13.39 16.47
N ALA A 279 -9.90 12.93 15.29
CA ALA A 279 -10.86 12.70 14.22
C ALA A 279 -10.28 11.66 13.26
N ASP A 280 -11.14 10.76 12.77
CA ASP A 280 -10.84 9.99 11.57
C ASP A 280 -10.95 10.91 10.33
N LEU A 281 -10.63 10.38 9.15
CA LEU A 281 -10.60 11.19 7.92
C LEU A 281 -11.97 11.71 7.52
N GLU A 282 -13.05 10.98 7.77
CA GLU A 282 -14.42 11.36 7.45
C GLU A 282 -14.89 12.47 8.38
N GLN A 283 -14.66 12.31 9.69
CA GLN A 283 -14.94 13.33 10.70
C GLN A 283 -14.14 14.62 10.46
N LEU A 284 -12.87 14.51 10.06
CA LEU A 284 -12.05 15.66 9.69
C LEU A 284 -12.64 16.40 8.49
N GLU A 285 -13.00 15.68 7.43
CA GLU A 285 -13.58 16.25 6.20
C GLU A 285 -14.90 16.97 6.50
N GLU A 286 -15.77 16.34 7.28
CA GLU A 286 -17.04 16.94 7.72
C GLU A 286 -16.81 18.20 8.57
N ALA A 287 -15.88 18.15 9.55
CA ALA A 287 -15.58 19.27 10.41
C ALA A 287 -14.98 20.44 9.61
N MET A 288 -14.09 20.18 8.66
CA MET A 288 -13.50 21.20 7.79
C MET A 288 -14.55 21.84 6.87
N ALA A 289 -15.54 21.08 6.43
CA ALA A 289 -16.65 21.62 5.63
C ALA A 289 -17.61 22.49 6.48
N ALA A 290 -17.91 22.04 7.72
CA ALA A 290 -18.91 22.67 8.59
C ALA A 290 -18.39 23.88 9.37
N ARG A 291 -17.10 23.93 9.71
CA ARG A 291 -16.50 24.92 10.64
C ARG A 291 -15.45 25.79 9.98
N ARG A 292 -15.83 26.56 8.98
CA ARG A 292 -14.94 27.52 8.29
C ARG A 292 -14.76 28.80 9.12
N THR A 293 -14.02 28.69 10.22
CA THR A 293 -13.62 29.86 11.02
C THR A 293 -12.37 30.52 10.43
N PRO A 294 -12.17 31.85 10.62
CA PRO A 294 -10.95 32.52 10.17
C PRO A 294 -9.66 31.89 10.72
N GLY A 295 -9.69 31.38 11.95
CA GLY A 295 -8.55 30.68 12.56
C GLY A 295 -8.23 29.37 11.86
N PHE A 296 -9.24 28.58 11.54
CA PHE A 296 -9.05 27.33 10.79
C PHE A 296 -8.57 27.60 9.36
N GLU A 297 -9.19 28.56 8.66
CA GLU A 297 -8.79 28.91 7.28
C GLU A 297 -7.33 29.39 7.21
N ALA A 298 -6.89 30.20 8.19
CA ALA A 298 -5.50 30.63 8.29
C ALA A 298 -4.53 29.46 8.55
N ALA A 299 -4.90 28.51 9.42
CA ALA A 299 -4.11 27.32 9.70
C ALA A 299 -4.00 26.40 8.47
N ALA A 300 -5.12 26.13 7.81
CA ALA A 300 -5.16 25.30 6.59
C ALA A 300 -4.35 25.94 5.45
N ALA A 301 -4.51 27.26 5.23
CA ALA A 301 -3.75 28.00 4.23
C ALA A 301 -2.25 27.92 4.47
N ARG A 302 -1.80 28.14 5.73
CA ARG A 302 -0.38 28.04 6.10
C ARG A 302 0.16 26.62 5.83
N GLN A 303 -0.58 25.57 6.21
CA GLN A 303 -0.14 24.20 5.98
C GLN A 303 -0.10 23.87 4.47
N LEU A 304 -1.04 24.36 3.67
CA LEU A 304 -1.01 24.22 2.22
C LEU A 304 0.21 24.91 1.60
N ASP A 305 0.63 26.09 2.11
CA ASP A 305 1.82 26.77 1.61
C ASP A 305 3.09 25.97 1.94
N MET A 306 3.22 25.43 3.15
CA MET A 306 4.36 24.59 3.52
C MET A 306 4.39 23.27 2.72
N LEU A 307 3.22 22.68 2.48
CA LEU A 307 3.10 21.51 1.62
C LEU A 307 3.53 21.86 0.18
N ALA A 308 3.09 23.01 -0.36
CA ALA A 308 3.46 23.46 -1.69
C ALA A 308 4.98 23.58 -1.88
N GLU A 309 5.71 24.12 -0.90
CA GLU A 309 7.18 24.22 -0.92
C GLU A 309 7.82 22.82 -1.04
N ALA A 310 7.31 21.83 -0.28
CA ALA A 310 7.80 20.45 -0.41
C ALA A 310 7.49 19.86 -1.79
N LEU A 311 6.27 20.03 -2.29
CA LEU A 311 5.87 19.48 -3.58
C LEU A 311 6.66 20.08 -4.74
N VAL A 312 6.98 21.38 -4.70
CA VAL A 312 7.85 22.04 -5.69
C VAL A 312 9.24 21.43 -5.66
N ASN A 313 9.80 21.17 -4.47
CA ASN A 313 11.07 20.47 -4.33
C ASN A 313 11.02 19.08 -4.96
N PHE A 314 9.96 18.31 -4.71
CA PHE A 314 9.81 16.95 -5.27
C PHE A 314 9.63 16.98 -6.80
N VAL A 315 8.93 17.98 -7.34
CA VAL A 315 8.83 18.18 -8.79
C VAL A 315 10.21 18.42 -9.40
N ASN A 316 11.04 19.25 -8.77
CA ASN A 316 12.38 19.55 -9.27
C ASN A 316 13.36 18.37 -9.11
N ILE A 317 13.19 17.51 -8.12
CA ILE A 317 14.06 16.37 -7.82
C ILE A 317 13.68 15.13 -8.63
N PHE A 318 12.38 14.79 -8.67
CA PHE A 318 11.89 13.53 -9.20
C PHE A 318 11.18 13.65 -10.55
N ASN A 319 10.74 14.88 -10.91
CA ASN A 319 9.95 15.14 -12.12
C ASN A 319 8.76 14.17 -12.30
N PRO A 320 7.88 14.03 -11.30
CA PRO A 320 6.78 13.09 -11.38
C PRO A 320 5.71 13.54 -12.37
N SER A 321 4.98 12.60 -12.96
CA SER A 321 3.74 12.88 -13.70
C SER A 321 2.57 13.14 -12.75
N THR A 322 2.59 12.50 -11.57
CA THR A 322 1.50 12.54 -10.60
C THR A 322 2.04 12.61 -9.18
N ILE A 323 1.42 13.48 -8.37
CA ILE A 323 1.59 13.53 -6.91
C ILE A 323 0.29 13.04 -6.28
N LEU A 324 0.39 12.04 -5.40
CA LEU A 324 -0.74 11.48 -4.66
C LEU A 324 -0.67 11.90 -3.21
N LEU A 325 -1.79 12.40 -2.68
CA LEU A 325 -1.91 12.86 -1.30
C LEU A 325 -2.92 11.97 -0.56
N GLY A 326 -2.42 11.21 0.41
CA GLY A 326 -3.17 10.31 1.27
C GLY A 326 -3.40 10.87 2.68
N GLY A 327 -4.23 10.18 3.45
CA GLY A 327 -4.54 10.56 4.82
C GLY A 327 -5.08 11.98 4.93
N PHE A 328 -4.71 12.69 6.01
CA PHE A 328 -5.17 14.08 6.20
C PHE A 328 -4.66 15.05 5.13
N LEU A 329 -3.55 14.74 4.44
CA LEU A 329 -3.06 15.57 3.32
C LEU A 329 -4.04 15.55 2.14
N GLY A 330 -4.70 14.42 1.89
CA GLY A 330 -5.74 14.32 0.87
C GLY A 330 -6.98 15.17 1.22
N VAL A 331 -7.35 15.20 2.51
CA VAL A 331 -8.44 16.04 3.02
C VAL A 331 -8.06 17.52 2.93
N LEU A 332 -6.86 17.88 3.37
CA LEU A 332 -6.32 19.25 3.27
C LEU A 332 -6.26 19.75 1.82
N PHE A 333 -5.80 18.91 0.89
CA PHE A 333 -5.81 19.21 -0.54
C PHE A 333 -7.23 19.48 -1.06
N SER A 334 -8.21 18.67 -0.66
CA SER A 334 -9.61 18.82 -1.08
C SER A 334 -10.24 20.14 -0.60
N PHE A 335 -9.70 20.73 0.48
CA PHE A 335 -10.15 22.01 1.01
C PHE A 335 -9.86 23.20 0.07
N ASP A 336 -8.64 23.26 -0.52
CA ASP A 336 -8.26 24.25 -1.54
C ASP A 336 -7.30 23.66 -2.60
N PRO A 337 -7.82 22.86 -3.54
CA PRO A 337 -7.00 22.21 -4.55
C PRO A 337 -6.27 23.20 -5.46
N ARG A 338 -6.91 24.35 -5.75
CA ARG A 338 -6.35 25.35 -6.67
C ARG A 338 -5.09 26.01 -6.11
N ARG A 339 -5.06 26.26 -4.81
CA ARG A 339 -3.89 26.85 -4.15
C ARG A 339 -2.65 26.00 -4.38
N LEU A 340 -2.77 24.70 -4.11
CA LEU A 340 -1.64 23.77 -4.23
C LEU A 340 -1.26 23.52 -5.70
N GLN A 341 -2.23 23.34 -6.59
CA GLN A 341 -1.99 23.16 -8.03
C GLN A 341 -1.31 24.37 -8.64
N ASN A 342 -1.74 25.60 -8.29
CA ASN A 342 -1.13 26.82 -8.80
C ASN A 342 0.30 26.99 -8.29
N ALA A 343 0.56 26.74 -7.00
CA ALA A 343 1.89 26.83 -6.43
C ALA A 343 2.87 25.88 -7.14
N VAL A 344 2.48 24.61 -7.31
CA VAL A 344 3.28 23.61 -8.02
C VAL A 344 3.49 23.98 -9.49
N ALA A 345 2.44 24.43 -10.19
CA ALA A 345 2.54 24.79 -11.59
C ALA A 345 3.51 25.96 -11.87
N HIS A 346 3.68 26.88 -10.92
CA HIS A 346 4.54 28.05 -11.05
C HIS A 346 5.92 27.87 -10.41
N GLY A 347 6.06 26.98 -9.43
CA GLY A 347 7.29 26.79 -8.65
C GLY A 347 8.34 25.90 -9.32
N GLY A 348 7.95 25.00 -10.22
CA GLY A 348 8.88 24.08 -10.90
C GLY A 348 9.78 24.81 -11.94
N ILE A 349 11.08 24.48 -11.94
CA ILE A 349 12.05 25.03 -12.91
C ILE A 349 11.57 24.78 -14.35
N GLY A 350 11.69 25.77 -15.22
CA GLY A 350 11.32 25.61 -16.63
C GLY A 350 9.85 25.25 -16.88
N GLY A 351 8.99 25.34 -15.88
CA GLY A 351 7.57 25.00 -16.00
C GLY A 351 7.27 23.51 -15.83
N LEU A 352 8.17 22.71 -15.25
CA LEU A 352 7.96 21.28 -14.98
C LEU A 352 6.66 21.01 -14.21
N GLY A 353 6.33 21.85 -13.24
CA GLY A 353 5.11 21.69 -12.42
C GLY A 353 3.78 21.83 -13.19
N ARG A 354 3.77 22.40 -14.40
CA ARG A 354 2.53 22.61 -15.20
C ARG A 354 1.91 21.31 -15.69
N GLN A 355 2.70 20.25 -15.84
CA GLN A 355 2.23 18.94 -16.30
C GLN A 355 1.92 17.98 -15.14
N VAL A 356 2.30 18.34 -13.93
CA VAL A 356 2.10 17.49 -12.75
C VAL A 356 0.64 17.50 -12.32
N GLN A 357 0.07 16.33 -12.15
CA GLN A 357 -1.27 16.17 -11.61
C GLN A 357 -1.20 15.90 -10.12
N ILE A 358 -1.88 16.71 -9.32
CA ILE A 358 -2.05 16.43 -7.89
C ILE A 358 -3.40 15.78 -7.70
N ARG A 359 -3.43 14.60 -7.08
CA ARG A 359 -4.65 13.82 -6.85
C ARG A 359 -4.72 13.36 -5.39
N ARG A 360 -5.95 13.16 -4.90
CA ARG A 360 -6.18 12.45 -3.64
C ARG A 360 -5.94 10.96 -3.87
N ALA A 361 -5.32 10.29 -2.92
CA ALA A 361 -5.20 8.83 -2.86
C ALA A 361 -6.59 8.18 -2.84
N ALA A 362 -6.74 7.02 -3.48
CA ALA A 362 -8.04 6.40 -3.71
C ALA A 362 -8.40 5.26 -2.75
N LEU A 363 -7.40 4.57 -2.19
CA LEU A 363 -7.63 3.37 -1.36
C LEU A 363 -8.12 3.65 0.06
N GLY A 364 -8.02 4.90 0.52
CA GLY A 364 -8.56 5.33 1.82
C GLY A 364 -8.06 4.45 2.98
N ALA A 365 -8.97 3.94 3.79
CA ALA A 365 -8.67 3.14 4.97
C ALA A 365 -8.13 1.73 4.68
N ASP A 366 -8.24 1.25 3.44
CA ASP A 366 -7.76 -0.08 3.03
C ASP A 366 -6.31 -0.05 2.51
N LEU A 367 -5.75 1.15 2.31
CA LEU A 367 -4.45 1.39 1.71
C LEU A 367 -3.33 0.52 2.30
N LEU A 368 -3.14 0.58 3.61
CA LEU A 368 -2.00 -0.07 4.27
C LEU A 368 -2.22 -1.59 4.40
N LEU A 369 -3.47 -2.05 4.44
CA LEU A 369 -3.78 -3.48 4.39
C LEU A 369 -3.48 -4.06 3.01
N VAL A 370 -3.86 -3.35 1.94
CA VAL A 370 -3.54 -3.75 0.57
C VAL A 370 -2.02 -3.74 0.37
N GLY A 371 -1.33 -2.68 0.79
CA GLY A 371 0.13 -2.59 0.70
C GLY A 371 0.87 -3.68 1.48
N ALA A 372 0.43 -3.98 2.69
CA ALA A 372 1.00 -5.07 3.50
C ALA A 372 0.77 -6.45 2.84
N ALA A 373 -0.41 -6.69 2.28
CA ALA A 373 -0.72 -7.95 1.59
C ALA A 373 0.16 -8.17 0.35
N GLU A 374 0.57 -7.10 -0.36
CA GLU A 374 1.49 -7.19 -1.51
C GLU A 374 2.83 -7.83 -1.14
N LEU A 375 3.34 -7.62 0.08
CA LEU A 375 4.54 -8.31 0.56
C LEU A 375 4.34 -9.82 0.61
N ALA A 376 3.21 -10.27 1.15
CA ALA A 376 2.90 -11.70 1.26
C ALA A 376 2.59 -12.34 -0.10
N PHE A 377 2.09 -11.56 -1.07
CA PHE A 377 1.86 -12.04 -2.43
C PHE A 377 3.11 -12.07 -3.31
N ALA A 378 4.20 -11.40 -2.92
CA ALA A 378 5.38 -11.22 -3.77
C ALA A 378 5.94 -12.54 -4.29
N ASP A 379 6.16 -13.52 -3.43
CA ASP A 379 6.69 -14.84 -3.82
C ASP A 379 5.71 -15.64 -4.70
N LEU A 380 4.41 -15.57 -4.38
CA LEU A 380 3.36 -16.20 -5.18
C LEU A 380 3.30 -15.60 -6.59
N LEU A 381 3.39 -14.30 -6.71
CA LEU A 381 3.36 -13.61 -8.00
C LEU A 381 4.64 -13.87 -8.80
N ALA A 382 5.80 -13.96 -8.14
CA ALA A 382 7.07 -14.25 -8.80
C ALA A 382 7.19 -15.70 -9.30
N ALA A 383 6.72 -16.67 -8.50
CA ALA A 383 6.85 -18.10 -8.80
C ALA A 383 5.58 -18.90 -8.42
N PRO A 384 4.45 -18.74 -9.15
CA PRO A 384 3.14 -19.25 -8.75
C PRO A 384 3.10 -20.74 -8.39
N ALA A 385 3.80 -21.58 -9.14
CA ALA A 385 3.80 -23.03 -8.90
C ALA A 385 4.72 -23.46 -7.74
N ALA A 386 5.82 -22.74 -7.51
CA ALA A 386 6.78 -23.08 -6.45
C ALA A 386 6.29 -22.64 -5.07
N ALA A 387 5.72 -21.44 -4.99
CA ALA A 387 5.19 -20.89 -3.75
C ALA A 387 4.05 -21.73 -3.15
N LEU A 388 3.28 -22.43 -3.99
CA LEU A 388 2.23 -23.32 -3.53
C LEU A 388 2.77 -24.62 -2.91
N ASN A 389 3.86 -25.16 -3.46
CA ASN A 389 4.47 -26.41 -2.96
C ASN A 389 5.18 -26.20 -1.61
N SER A 390 5.74 -25.02 -1.35
CA SER A 390 6.37 -24.70 -0.06
C SER A 390 5.35 -24.49 1.08
N ALA A 391 4.16 -23.99 0.76
CA ALA A 391 3.10 -23.78 1.75
C ALA A 391 2.43 -25.11 2.19
N GLU A 392 2.42 -26.16 1.35
CA GLU A 392 1.90 -27.51 1.72
C GLU A 392 2.81 -28.24 2.73
N GLN A 393 4.06 -27.79 2.91
CA GLN A 393 5.02 -28.38 3.84
C GLN A 393 5.00 -27.71 5.23
N THR A 394 4.24 -26.65 5.44
CA THR A 394 4.07 -26.03 6.75
C THR A 394 2.92 -26.74 7.46
N PRO A 395 3.14 -27.33 8.67
CA PRO A 395 2.10 -28.06 9.39
C PRO A 395 0.92 -27.13 9.69
N GLN A 396 -0.30 -27.55 9.35
CA GLN A 396 -1.51 -26.90 9.85
C GLN A 396 -1.45 -26.87 11.39
N PRO A 397 -1.78 -25.76 12.06
CA PRO A 397 -1.89 -25.76 13.51
C PRO A 397 -2.93 -26.80 13.90
N ALA A 398 -2.54 -27.72 14.79
CA ALA A 398 -3.40 -28.76 15.32
C ALA A 398 -4.67 -28.09 15.87
N ALA A 399 -5.83 -28.46 15.31
CA ALA A 399 -7.12 -28.11 15.85
C ALA A 399 -7.13 -28.59 17.31
N GLY A 400 -7.30 -27.65 18.25
CA GLY A 400 -7.12 -27.86 19.66
C GLY A 400 -7.94 -29.04 20.22
N ALA A 401 -7.27 -29.82 21.06
CA ALA A 401 -7.89 -30.69 22.02
C ALA A 401 -8.26 -29.90 23.29
#